data_467ebf9f8bcef9a5ea448d7e4a86e8a6
#
_entry.id   467ebf9f8bcef9a5ea448d7e4a86e8a6
#
_cell.length_a   1.000
_cell.length_b   1.000
_cell.length_c   1.000
_cell.angle_alpha   90.00
_cell.angle_beta   90.00
_cell.angle_gamma   90.00
#
_symmetry.space_group_name_H-M   'P 1'
#
loop_
_entity.id
_entity.type
_entity.pdbx_description
1 polymer ?
#
loop_
_entity_poly.entity_id
_entity_poly.type
_entity_poly.pdbx_seq_one_letter_code
_entity_poly.pdbx_strand_id
1 'polypeptide(L)'
;MNPILALDFGRARIGAAISDELQMLAHPLETIPANGQAPSRVAEIVRERKVDHVVAGLPKQMDGQIGSAATEVLQFVEKLRAILPCPVVTWDERLTTVAAHRALRDAGKKTRQTRGYVDQVAAQMILQGYLDSRAHQKAAGGL
;
A
#
# COMPACT_ATOMS: atom_id res chain seq x y z
N MET A 1 -16.64 4.15 11.39
CA MET A 1 -15.34 3.65 10.92
C MET A 1 -14.71 4.61 9.93
N ASN A 2 -13.40 4.59 9.86
CA ASN A 2 -12.64 5.46 8.95
C ASN A 2 -11.94 4.62 7.89
N PRO A 3 -11.62 5.19 6.72
CA PRO A 3 -10.98 4.44 5.65
C PRO A 3 -9.56 4.01 6.00
N ILE A 4 -9.08 2.99 5.29
CA ILE A 4 -7.71 2.49 5.38
C ILE A 4 -6.97 2.93 4.12
N LEU A 5 -5.74 3.42 4.28
CA LEU A 5 -4.87 3.84 3.18
C LEU A 5 -3.81 2.76 2.95
N ALA A 6 -3.60 2.36 1.71
CA ALA A 6 -2.52 1.44 1.36
C ALA A 6 -1.52 2.12 0.44
N LEU A 7 -0.26 1.76 0.61
CA LEU A 7 0.85 2.30 -0.16
C LEU A 7 1.66 1.18 -0.81
N ASP A 8 1.98 1.37 -2.08
CA ASP A 8 2.86 0.50 -2.84
C ASP A 8 4.12 1.29 -3.20
N PHE A 9 5.24 0.92 -2.59
CA PHE A 9 6.48 1.68 -2.72
C PHE A 9 7.26 1.26 -3.94
N GLY A 10 7.52 2.22 -4.84
CA GLY A 10 8.43 2.09 -5.94
C GLY A 10 9.60 3.06 -5.78
N ARG A 11 10.63 2.90 -6.60
CA ARG A 11 11.81 3.78 -6.54
C ARG A 11 11.47 5.21 -6.96
N ALA A 12 10.65 5.35 -8.00
CA ALA A 12 10.29 6.65 -8.55
C ALA A 12 8.95 7.15 -8.04
N ARG A 13 8.03 6.24 -7.74
CA ARG A 13 6.63 6.57 -7.42
C ARG A 13 6.09 5.65 -6.34
N ILE A 14 5.16 6.20 -5.56
CA ILE A 14 4.42 5.46 -4.55
C ILE A 14 2.97 5.47 -4.99
N GLY A 15 2.39 4.30 -5.23
CA GLY A 15 0.97 4.17 -5.52
C GLY A 15 0.17 4.19 -4.23
N ALA A 16 -0.96 4.90 -4.23
CA ALA A 16 -1.84 4.97 -3.06
C ALA A 16 -3.24 4.51 -3.44
N ALA A 17 -3.85 3.75 -2.54
CA ALA A 17 -5.23 3.31 -2.64
C ALA A 17 -5.92 3.53 -1.31
N ILE A 18 -7.24 3.72 -1.35
CA ILE A 18 -8.00 3.98 -0.14
C ILE A 18 -9.26 3.12 -0.12
N SER A 19 -9.69 2.71 1.08
CA SER A 19 -10.92 1.96 1.22
C SER A 19 -12.12 2.90 1.45
N ASP A 20 -13.31 2.34 1.33
CA ASP A 20 -14.52 2.99 1.84
C ASP A 20 -14.48 3.03 3.37
N GLU A 21 -15.38 3.80 3.94
CA GLU A 21 -15.47 3.94 5.40
C GLU A 21 -15.77 2.62 6.11
N LEU A 22 -16.48 1.72 5.45
CA LEU A 22 -16.81 0.40 6.00
C LEU A 22 -15.66 -0.59 5.87
N GLN A 23 -14.56 -0.19 5.24
CA GLN A 23 -13.36 -1.01 5.09
C GLN A 23 -13.63 -2.33 4.34
N MET A 24 -14.42 -2.25 3.27
CA MET A 24 -14.81 -3.41 2.47
C MET A 24 -14.18 -3.45 1.10
N LEU A 25 -14.09 -2.31 0.40
CA LEU A 25 -13.60 -2.23 -0.98
C LEU A 25 -12.46 -1.23 -1.10
N ALA A 26 -11.45 -1.59 -1.88
CA ALA A 26 -10.31 -0.74 -2.17
C ALA A 26 -10.50 -0.01 -3.50
N HIS A 27 -10.09 1.27 -3.53
CA HIS A 27 -10.15 2.11 -4.72
C HIS A 27 -8.80 2.78 -4.95
N PRO A 28 -8.38 2.95 -6.20
CA PRO A 28 -7.18 3.74 -6.50
C PRO A 28 -7.35 5.18 -6.01
N LEU A 29 -6.30 5.79 -5.49
CA LEU A 29 -6.39 7.16 -4.98
C LEU A 29 -5.48 8.11 -5.77
N GLU A 30 -4.17 7.94 -5.68
CA GLU A 30 -3.23 8.80 -6.38
C GLU A 30 -1.85 8.17 -6.47
N THR A 31 -0.97 8.80 -7.25
CA THR A 31 0.44 8.43 -7.34
C THR A 31 1.25 9.56 -6.74
N ILE A 32 2.13 9.21 -5.81
CA ILE A 32 2.96 10.18 -5.06
C ILE A 32 4.40 10.05 -5.55
N PRO A 33 5.07 11.15 -5.94
CA PRO A 33 6.49 11.08 -6.27
C PRO A 33 7.31 10.58 -5.07
N ALA A 34 8.20 9.64 -5.30
CA ALA A 34 9.03 9.07 -4.23
C ALA A 34 10.25 9.96 -3.98
N ASN A 35 10.01 11.10 -3.35
CA ASN A 35 11.04 12.08 -3.02
C ASN A 35 10.92 12.47 -1.54
N GLY A 36 11.70 13.48 -1.11
CA GLY A 36 11.70 13.92 0.28
C GLY A 36 10.36 14.47 0.78
N GLN A 37 9.45 14.82 -0.14
CA GLN A 37 8.13 15.34 0.20
C GLN A 37 7.07 14.23 0.40
N ALA A 38 7.40 13.00 0.05
CA ALA A 38 6.43 11.91 0.09
C ALA A 38 5.84 11.68 1.48
N PRO A 39 6.63 11.66 2.57
CA PRO A 39 6.03 11.50 3.90
C PRO A 39 5.02 12.60 4.24
N SER A 40 5.29 13.85 3.86
CA SER A 40 4.37 14.97 4.09
C SER A 40 3.08 14.79 3.31
N ARG A 41 3.16 14.31 2.06
CA ARG A 41 1.96 14.07 1.27
C ARG A 41 1.09 12.97 1.90
N VAL A 42 1.71 11.90 2.36
CA VAL A 42 0.98 10.83 3.06
C VAL A 42 0.29 11.40 4.30
N ALA A 43 0.97 12.24 5.06
CA ALA A 43 0.39 12.88 6.25
C ALA A 43 -0.81 13.76 5.91
N GLU A 44 -0.75 14.49 4.79
CA GLU A 44 -1.89 15.29 4.32
C GLU A 44 -3.10 14.40 4.01
N ILE A 45 -2.89 13.30 3.29
CA ILE A 45 -3.96 12.36 2.95
C ILE A 45 -4.59 11.78 4.21
N VAL A 46 -3.77 11.36 5.15
CA VAL A 46 -4.23 10.79 6.41
C VAL A 46 -5.12 11.79 7.15
N ARG A 47 -4.71 13.04 7.18
CA ARG A 47 -5.45 14.10 7.88
C ARG A 47 -6.74 14.45 7.15
N GLU A 48 -6.66 14.68 5.84
CA GLU A 48 -7.81 15.10 5.03
C GLU A 48 -8.89 14.04 4.98
N ARG A 49 -8.49 12.77 4.89
CA ARG A 49 -9.43 11.65 4.73
C ARG A 49 -9.74 10.95 6.03
N LYS A 50 -9.17 11.39 7.13
CA LYS A 50 -9.38 10.79 8.45
C LYS A 50 -9.09 9.30 8.44
N VAL A 51 -7.91 8.95 7.93
CA VAL A 51 -7.50 7.56 7.74
C VAL A 51 -7.34 6.84 9.10
N ASP A 52 -7.92 5.65 9.20
CA ASP A 52 -7.85 4.83 10.41
C ASP A 52 -6.43 4.31 10.65
N HIS A 53 -5.83 3.75 9.62
CA HIS A 53 -4.44 3.31 9.64
C HIS A 53 -3.93 3.13 8.22
N VAL A 54 -2.60 2.98 8.12
CA VAL A 54 -1.91 2.85 6.83
C VAL A 54 -1.35 1.43 6.71
N VAL A 55 -1.53 0.84 5.52
CA VAL A 55 -0.97 -0.47 5.18
C VAL A 55 0.11 -0.27 4.13
N ALA A 56 1.33 -0.68 4.43
CA ALA A 56 2.45 -0.62 3.49
C ALA A 56 2.74 -2.03 2.97
N GLY A 57 2.71 -2.19 1.65
CA GLY A 57 3.07 -3.47 1.02
C GLY A 57 4.55 -3.76 1.23
N LEU A 58 4.87 -4.95 1.72
CA LEU A 58 6.24 -5.35 2.01
C LEU A 58 6.70 -6.42 1.01
N PRO A 59 7.63 -6.09 0.09
CA PRO A 59 8.08 -7.00 -0.96
C PRO A 59 9.16 -7.96 -0.45
N LYS A 60 8.75 -8.98 0.31
CA LYS A 60 9.68 -10.02 0.77
C LYS A 60 10.14 -10.89 -0.39
N GLN A 61 11.33 -11.49 -0.25
CA GLN A 61 11.82 -12.47 -1.21
C GLN A 61 10.99 -13.75 -1.13
N MET A 62 11.11 -14.59 -2.15
CA MET A 62 10.31 -15.82 -2.23
C MET A 62 10.51 -16.74 -1.02
N ASP A 63 11.71 -16.71 -0.43
CA ASP A 63 12.02 -17.50 0.77
C ASP A 63 11.60 -16.82 2.06
N GLY A 64 10.95 -15.67 1.98
CA GLY A 64 10.49 -14.91 3.15
C GLY A 64 11.53 -13.96 3.74
N GLN A 65 12.73 -13.92 3.18
CA GLN A 65 13.79 -13.04 3.69
C GLN A 65 13.55 -11.58 3.30
N ILE A 66 14.12 -10.69 4.10
CA ILE A 66 14.06 -9.25 3.88
C ILE A 66 15.23 -8.85 3.00
N GLY A 67 14.95 -8.52 1.74
CA GLY A 67 15.95 -8.01 0.80
C GLY A 67 16.03 -6.48 0.85
N SER A 68 16.77 -5.89 -0.09
CA SER A 68 16.98 -4.44 -0.14
C SER A 68 15.68 -3.67 -0.36
N ALA A 69 14.79 -4.18 -1.20
CA ALA A 69 13.51 -3.52 -1.45
C ALA A 69 12.66 -3.46 -0.18
N ALA A 70 12.57 -4.57 0.55
CA ALA A 70 11.82 -4.60 1.81
C ALA A 70 12.46 -3.71 2.86
N THR A 71 13.79 -3.64 2.90
CA THR A 71 14.50 -2.77 3.83
C THR A 71 14.16 -1.30 3.57
N GLU A 72 14.12 -0.88 2.31
CA GLU A 72 13.74 0.49 1.94
C GLU A 72 12.31 0.82 2.39
N VAL A 73 11.38 -0.12 2.20
CA VAL A 73 10.00 0.05 2.66
C VAL A 73 9.95 0.20 4.17
N LEU A 74 10.66 -0.64 4.90
CA LEU A 74 10.68 -0.57 6.36
C LEU A 74 11.25 0.76 6.87
N GLN A 75 12.27 1.30 6.21
CA GLN A 75 12.81 2.61 6.55
C GLN A 75 11.78 3.72 6.33
N PHE A 76 11.04 3.65 5.23
CA PHE A 76 9.98 4.62 4.95
C PHE A 76 8.84 4.49 5.98
N VAL A 77 8.48 3.27 6.34
CA VAL A 77 7.47 3.00 7.37
C VAL A 77 7.85 3.68 8.69
N GLU A 78 9.12 3.59 9.08
CA GLU A 78 9.58 4.24 10.31
C GLU A 78 9.45 5.76 10.24
N LYS A 79 9.73 6.36 9.07
CA LYS A 79 9.53 7.79 8.87
C LYS A 79 8.06 8.17 9.01
N LEU A 80 7.17 7.37 8.45
CA LEU A 80 5.72 7.61 8.57
C LEU A 80 5.26 7.49 10.02
N ARG A 81 5.73 6.47 10.73
CA ARG A 81 5.37 6.27 12.13
C ARG A 81 5.74 7.46 13.01
N ALA A 82 6.82 8.15 12.66
CA ALA A 82 7.28 9.32 13.42
C ALA A 82 6.37 10.52 13.25
N ILE A 83 5.60 10.62 12.16
CA ILE A 83 4.81 11.83 11.86
C ILE A 83 3.30 11.60 11.77
N LEU A 84 2.85 10.35 11.61
CA LEU A 84 1.42 10.07 11.47
C LEU A 84 0.74 9.88 12.82
N PRO A 85 -0.52 10.35 12.95
CA PRO A 85 -1.29 10.15 14.18
C PRO A 85 -1.92 8.75 14.27
N CYS A 86 -1.77 7.92 13.24
CA CYS A 86 -2.39 6.61 13.18
C CYS A 86 -1.34 5.53 13.00
N PRO A 87 -1.67 4.25 13.26
CA PRO A 87 -0.73 3.14 13.06
C PRO A 87 -0.36 2.94 11.60
N VAL A 88 0.85 2.43 11.38
CA VAL A 88 1.33 1.99 10.07
C VAL A 88 1.70 0.52 10.21
N VAL A 89 1.03 -0.34 9.46
CA VAL A 89 1.28 -1.79 9.47
C VAL A 89 1.82 -2.22 8.12
N THR A 90 2.50 -3.37 8.08
CA THR A 90 3.00 -3.93 6.82
C THR A 90 2.16 -5.13 6.40
N TRP A 91 2.11 -5.36 5.09
CA TRP A 91 1.40 -6.50 4.49
C TRP A 91 2.34 -7.21 3.56
N ASP A 92 2.51 -8.51 3.75
CA ASP A 92 3.35 -9.35 2.90
C ASP A 92 2.73 -9.47 1.50
N GLU A 93 3.35 -8.84 0.50
CA GLU A 93 2.85 -8.84 -0.88
C GLU A 93 2.76 -10.22 -1.50
N ARG A 94 3.49 -11.21 -0.98
CA ARG A 94 3.41 -12.59 -1.47
C ARG A 94 2.03 -13.20 -1.26
N LEU A 95 1.22 -12.61 -0.38
CA LEU A 95 -0.13 -13.09 -0.07
C LEU A 95 -1.18 -12.57 -1.05
N THR A 96 -0.77 -11.82 -2.07
CA THR A 96 -1.65 -11.26 -3.10
C THR A 96 -1.03 -11.49 -4.49
N THR A 97 -1.76 -11.10 -5.54
CA THR A 97 -1.27 -11.19 -6.92
C THR A 97 -0.44 -9.98 -7.34
N VAL A 98 -0.04 -9.13 -6.41
CA VAL A 98 0.70 -7.89 -6.70
C VAL A 98 2.00 -8.17 -7.43
N ALA A 99 2.74 -9.21 -7.03
CA ALA A 99 4.02 -9.56 -7.67
C ALA A 99 3.84 -9.89 -9.15
N ALA A 100 2.79 -10.66 -9.49
CA ALA A 100 2.50 -10.98 -10.89
C ALA A 100 2.10 -9.73 -11.67
N HIS A 101 1.32 -8.85 -11.07
CA HIS A 101 0.90 -7.59 -11.68
C HIS A 101 2.11 -6.70 -11.97
N ARG A 102 3.06 -6.62 -11.04
CA ARG A 102 4.29 -5.85 -11.24
C ARG A 102 5.16 -6.41 -12.36
N ALA A 103 5.25 -7.72 -12.46
CA ALA A 103 6.00 -8.37 -13.52
C ALA A 103 5.41 -8.03 -14.90
N LEU A 104 4.09 -8.04 -15.02
CA LEU A 104 3.42 -7.65 -16.25
C LEU A 104 3.64 -6.17 -16.58
N ARG A 105 3.59 -5.30 -15.57
CA ARG A 105 3.87 -3.87 -15.73
C ARG A 105 5.27 -3.65 -16.26
N ASP A 106 6.26 -4.30 -15.67
CA ASP A 106 7.66 -4.12 -16.05
C ASP A 106 7.92 -4.64 -17.46
N ALA A 107 7.27 -5.73 -17.85
CA ALA A 107 7.40 -6.29 -19.19
C ALA A 107 6.71 -5.43 -20.25
N GLY A 108 5.64 -4.73 -19.90
CA GLY A 108 4.80 -4.00 -20.83
C GLY A 108 5.32 -2.63 -21.24
N LYS A 109 6.29 -2.05 -20.54
CA LYS A 109 6.86 -0.72 -20.80
C LYS A 109 5.81 0.34 -21.09
N LYS A 110 4.89 0.52 -20.16
CA LYS A 110 3.77 1.45 -20.30
C LYS A 110 4.21 2.91 -20.39
N THR A 111 3.36 3.77 -20.94
CA THR A 111 3.60 5.20 -20.96
C THR A 111 3.65 5.77 -19.54
N ARG A 112 4.13 7.01 -19.40
CA ARG A 112 4.23 7.66 -18.10
C ARG A 112 2.87 7.72 -17.39
N GLN A 113 1.80 8.01 -18.14
CA GLN A 113 0.45 8.11 -17.59
C GLN A 113 -0.06 6.76 -17.10
N THR A 114 0.13 5.71 -17.90
CA THR A 114 -0.32 4.37 -17.51
C THR A 114 0.51 3.79 -16.37
N ARG A 115 1.78 4.17 -16.24
CA ARG A 115 2.62 3.73 -15.11
C ARG A 115 2.05 4.21 -13.78
N GLY A 116 1.65 5.49 -13.69
CA GLY A 116 1.07 6.03 -12.48
C GLY A 116 -0.21 5.30 -12.08
N TYR A 117 -1.08 5.04 -13.05
CA TYR A 117 -2.29 4.29 -12.79
C TYR A 117 -2.01 2.86 -12.35
N VAL A 118 -1.02 2.22 -12.97
CA VAL A 118 -0.64 0.84 -12.62
C VAL A 118 -0.13 0.77 -11.17
N ASP A 119 0.59 1.79 -10.71
CA ASP A 119 1.04 1.85 -9.31
C ASP A 119 -0.14 1.96 -8.35
N GLN A 120 -1.17 2.72 -8.71
CA GLN A 120 -2.41 2.83 -7.92
C GLN A 120 -3.16 1.49 -7.88
N VAL A 121 -3.19 0.76 -8.99
CA VAL A 121 -3.82 -0.56 -9.05
C VAL A 121 -3.07 -1.55 -8.19
N ALA A 122 -1.73 -1.50 -8.18
CA ALA A 122 -0.94 -2.36 -7.31
C ALA A 122 -1.26 -2.08 -5.83
N ALA A 123 -1.37 -0.81 -5.45
CA ALA A 123 -1.77 -0.43 -4.09
C ALA A 123 -3.20 -0.91 -3.78
N GLN A 124 -4.10 -0.82 -4.75
CA GLN A 124 -5.46 -1.34 -4.61
C GLN A 124 -5.47 -2.84 -4.33
N MET A 125 -4.62 -3.60 -5.04
CA MET A 125 -4.52 -5.05 -4.83
C MET A 125 -3.98 -5.39 -3.44
N ILE A 126 -2.99 -4.64 -2.97
CA ILE A 126 -2.47 -4.79 -1.60
C ILE A 126 -3.61 -4.54 -0.60
N LEU A 127 -4.32 -3.46 -0.77
CA LEU A 127 -5.39 -3.08 0.16
C LEU A 127 -6.52 -4.11 0.14
N GLN A 128 -6.96 -4.54 -1.04
CA GLN A 128 -8.05 -5.51 -1.12
C GLN A 128 -7.66 -6.83 -0.49
N GLY A 129 -6.42 -7.29 -0.71
CA GLY A 129 -5.92 -8.51 -0.06
C GLY A 129 -5.94 -8.39 1.45
N TYR A 130 -5.52 -7.25 1.96
CA TYR A 130 -5.54 -6.96 3.38
C TYR A 130 -6.97 -6.94 3.94
N LEU A 131 -7.89 -6.25 3.26
CA LEU A 131 -9.29 -6.17 3.68
C LEU A 131 -9.95 -7.55 3.67
N ASP A 132 -9.73 -8.33 2.63
CA ASP A 132 -10.28 -9.68 2.51
C ASP A 132 -9.75 -10.59 3.60
N SER A 133 -8.47 -10.49 3.92
CA SER A 133 -7.86 -11.27 5.01
C SER A 133 -8.50 -10.93 6.35
N ARG A 134 -8.74 -9.66 6.62
CA ARG A 134 -9.38 -9.22 7.86
C ARG A 134 -10.82 -9.69 7.95
N ALA A 135 -11.56 -9.61 6.85
CA ALA A 135 -12.94 -10.08 6.79
C ALA A 135 -13.01 -11.59 7.05
N HIS A 136 -12.08 -12.35 6.47
CA HIS A 136 -11.98 -13.79 6.69
C HIS A 136 -11.67 -14.12 8.14
N GLN A 137 -10.75 -13.39 8.76
CA GLN A 137 -10.40 -13.58 10.17
C GLN A 137 -11.60 -13.27 11.08
N LYS A 138 -12.33 -12.20 10.80
CA LYS A 138 -13.55 -11.85 11.57
C LYS A 138 -14.60 -12.93 11.44
N ALA A 139 -14.83 -13.45 10.23
CA ALA A 139 -15.80 -14.52 9.99
C ALA A 139 -15.39 -15.80 10.72
N ALA A 140 -14.11 -16.15 10.73
CA ALA A 140 -13.60 -17.35 11.41
C ALA A 140 -13.62 -17.22 12.93
N GLY A 141 -13.36 -16.02 13.46
CA GLY A 141 -13.31 -15.77 14.89
C GLY A 141 -14.56 -15.16 15.49
N GLY A 142 -15.50 -14.73 14.67
CA GLY A 142 -16.68 -13.98 15.07
C GLY A 142 -17.86 -14.85 15.44
N LEU A 143 -17.74 -15.58 16.46
CA LEU A 143 -18.82 -16.44 16.92
C LEU A 143 -19.84 -15.73 17.79
#